data_ce57fe9787790c83ba1a8ba140034d4a
#
_entry.id   ce57fe9787790c83ba1a8ba140034d4a
#
_cell.length_a   1.000
_cell.length_b   1.000
_cell.length_c   1.000
_cell.angle_alpha   90.00
_cell.angle_beta   90.00
_cell.angle_gamma   90.00
#
_symmetry.space_group_name_H-M   'P 1'
#
loop_
_entity.id
_entity.type
_entity.pdbx_description
1 polymer ?
#
loop_
_entity_poly.entity_id
_entity_poly.type
_entity_poly.pdbx_seq_one_letter_code
_entity_poly.pdbx_strand_id
1 'polypeptide(L)'
;DVARRAVDFLIAHSGHREHCELDFFGGEPLMNWHVVQQTVTYVRQQEKKHNKKIKMSLTTNGMLLDKEKVKYLTDNHISLILSLDGRKEMHDSMRPGVNNEGTYDRIMKNLQYCIKHRNGEEYYVRGTFTRQNLDFTTDVEDMLNHGFPAVSMEPVVGDDTADYSIKESDLPRVKDEYDKLAKFFIKREEEGNPFFFFHFNMDLWRGPCLPKRLRGCGA
;
A
#
# COMPACT_ATOMS: atom_id res chain seq x y z
N ASP A 1 -11.32 20.56 -10.58
CA ASP A 1 -11.71 21.43 -9.46
C ASP A 1 -11.63 20.75 -8.08
N VAL A 2 -12.21 19.55 -7.88
CA VAL A 2 -12.22 18.87 -6.58
C VAL A 2 -10.81 18.64 -6.05
N ALA A 3 -9.90 18.07 -6.86
CA ALA A 3 -8.53 17.79 -6.44
C ALA A 3 -7.76 19.05 -6.01
N ARG A 4 -7.92 20.17 -6.72
CA ARG A 4 -7.31 21.44 -6.33
C ARG A 4 -7.86 21.95 -5.00
N ARG A 5 -9.17 21.89 -4.83
CA ARG A 5 -9.81 22.27 -3.56
C ARG A 5 -9.36 21.41 -2.39
N ALA A 6 -9.12 20.11 -2.61
CA ALA A 6 -8.56 19.23 -1.59
C ALA A 6 -7.13 19.64 -1.18
N VAL A 7 -6.28 20.00 -2.14
CA VAL A 7 -4.93 20.51 -1.86
C VAL A 7 -5.00 21.84 -1.10
N ASP A 8 -5.87 22.77 -1.52
CA ASP A 8 -6.06 24.06 -0.83
C ASP A 8 -6.57 23.86 0.61
N PHE A 9 -7.48 22.91 0.80
CA PHE A 9 -7.99 22.53 2.12
C PHE A 9 -6.87 21.96 3.00
N LEU A 10 -6.05 21.03 2.49
CA LEU A 10 -4.91 20.48 3.21
C LEU A 10 -3.98 21.60 3.70
N ILE A 11 -3.63 22.53 2.84
CA ILE A 11 -2.74 23.64 3.16
C ILE A 11 -3.37 24.58 4.19
N ALA A 12 -4.61 24.98 4.00
CA ALA A 12 -5.31 25.87 4.90
C ALA A 12 -5.45 25.31 6.33
N HIS A 13 -5.59 23.97 6.45
CA HIS A 13 -5.78 23.30 7.75
C HIS A 13 -4.50 22.72 8.33
N SER A 14 -3.37 22.80 7.63
CA SER A 14 -2.07 22.32 8.13
C SER A 14 -1.45 23.22 9.22
N GLY A 15 -1.94 24.45 9.39
CA GLY A 15 -1.41 25.40 10.36
C GLY A 15 0.10 25.62 10.16
N HIS A 16 0.88 25.50 11.24
CA HIS A 16 2.33 25.66 11.22
C HIS A 16 3.12 24.42 10.77
N ARG A 17 2.45 23.30 10.43
CA ARG A 17 3.14 22.08 9.97
C ARG A 17 3.76 22.35 8.62
N GLU A 18 5.08 22.20 8.54
CA GLU A 18 5.83 22.29 7.28
C GLU A 18 5.58 21.09 6.38
N HIS A 19 5.47 19.89 6.98
CA HIS A 19 5.30 18.62 6.30
C HIS A 19 3.84 18.20 6.29
N CYS A 20 3.32 17.88 5.11
CA CYS A 20 1.99 17.33 4.87
C CYS A 20 2.09 16.10 4.00
N GLU A 21 1.03 15.29 3.97
CA GLU A 21 0.93 14.11 3.11
C GLU A 21 -0.34 14.17 2.28
N LEU A 22 -0.26 13.72 1.04
CA LEU A 22 -1.37 13.61 0.11
C LEU A 22 -1.30 12.24 -0.56
N ASP A 23 -2.36 11.45 -0.41
CA ASP A 23 -2.45 10.14 -1.03
C ASP A 23 -3.48 10.11 -2.16
N PHE A 24 -3.04 9.59 -3.32
CA PHE A 24 -3.93 9.27 -4.42
C PHE A 24 -4.51 7.88 -4.18
N PHE A 25 -5.72 7.84 -3.69
CA PHE A 25 -6.46 6.64 -3.32
C PHE A 25 -7.86 6.64 -3.94
N GLY A 26 -8.61 5.57 -3.76
CA GLY A 26 -9.98 5.45 -4.24
C GLY A 26 -10.18 4.14 -5.00
N GLY A 27 -10.95 4.11 -6.10
CA GLY A 27 -11.08 2.91 -6.92
C GLY A 27 -9.73 2.53 -7.55
N GLU A 28 -9.35 3.19 -8.64
CA GLU A 28 -8.01 3.06 -9.26
C GLU A 28 -7.55 4.43 -9.77
N PRO A 29 -6.59 5.08 -9.12
CA PRO A 29 -6.16 6.42 -9.50
C PRO A 29 -5.62 6.52 -10.93
N LEU A 30 -5.00 5.45 -11.43
CA LEU A 30 -4.43 5.45 -12.78
C LEU A 30 -5.48 5.49 -13.90
N MET A 31 -6.75 5.22 -13.58
CA MET A 31 -7.85 5.44 -14.55
C MET A 31 -8.08 6.92 -14.84
N ASN A 32 -7.71 7.79 -13.91
CA ASN A 32 -7.86 9.24 -14.09
C ASN A 32 -6.48 9.93 -14.13
N TRP A 33 -5.58 9.36 -14.91
CA TRP A 33 -4.17 9.72 -14.94
C TRP A 33 -3.91 11.22 -15.16
N HIS A 34 -4.65 11.86 -16.05
CA HIS A 34 -4.47 13.28 -16.31
C HIS A 34 -4.78 14.16 -15.09
N VAL A 35 -5.76 13.75 -14.25
CA VAL A 35 -6.05 14.46 -13.00
C VAL A 35 -4.93 14.25 -11.98
N VAL A 36 -4.36 13.06 -11.90
CA VAL A 36 -3.17 12.81 -11.07
C VAL A 36 -2.05 13.77 -11.47
N GLN A 37 -1.70 13.83 -12.75
CA GLN A 37 -0.64 14.72 -13.26
C GLN A 37 -0.93 16.20 -12.99
N GLN A 38 -2.15 16.65 -13.21
CA GLN A 38 -2.56 18.04 -12.93
C GLN A 38 -2.47 18.34 -11.44
N THR A 39 -2.84 17.40 -10.58
CA THR A 39 -2.79 17.56 -9.13
C THR A 39 -1.34 17.64 -8.64
N VAL A 40 -0.48 16.76 -9.13
CA VAL A 40 0.97 16.80 -8.82
C VAL A 40 1.58 18.15 -9.19
N THR A 41 1.29 18.64 -10.40
CA THR A 41 1.76 19.97 -10.86
C THR A 41 1.26 21.08 -9.94
N TYR A 42 -0.01 21.02 -9.55
CA TYR A 42 -0.61 22.00 -8.66
C TYR A 42 -0.01 21.95 -7.26
N VAL A 43 0.18 20.76 -6.69
CA VAL A 43 0.85 20.57 -5.40
C VAL A 43 2.23 21.23 -5.39
N ARG A 44 3.07 20.97 -6.42
CA ARG A 44 4.44 21.54 -6.51
C ARG A 44 4.43 23.08 -6.60
N GLN A 45 3.40 23.66 -7.20
CA GLN A 45 3.20 25.12 -7.20
C GLN A 45 2.81 25.65 -5.83
N GLN A 46 1.90 24.98 -5.15
CA GLN A 46 1.41 25.40 -3.84
C GLN A 46 2.45 25.20 -2.73
N GLU A 47 3.29 24.16 -2.80
CA GLU A 47 4.43 23.96 -1.89
C GLU A 47 5.33 25.20 -1.85
N LYS A 48 5.72 25.70 -3.03
CA LYS A 48 6.57 26.90 -3.15
C LYS A 48 5.89 28.15 -2.60
N LYS A 49 4.58 28.30 -2.87
CA LYS A 49 3.82 29.48 -2.46
C LYS A 49 3.61 29.54 -0.94
N HIS A 50 3.42 28.38 -0.30
CA HIS A 50 3.04 28.30 1.11
C HIS A 50 4.17 27.78 2.02
N ASN A 51 5.39 27.61 1.50
CA ASN A 51 6.53 27.03 2.19
C ASN A 51 6.19 25.70 2.90
N LYS A 52 5.56 24.79 2.15
CA LYS A 52 5.20 23.45 2.60
C LYS A 52 6.01 22.40 1.86
N LYS A 53 6.12 21.22 2.45
CA LYS A 53 6.65 20.00 1.83
C LYS A 53 5.55 18.95 1.84
N ILE A 54 5.05 18.61 0.69
CA ILE A 54 3.93 17.66 0.56
C ILE A 54 4.46 16.35 -0.02
N LYS A 55 4.63 15.35 0.87
CA LYS A 55 4.92 13.98 0.42
C LYS A 55 3.67 13.43 -0.27
N MET A 56 3.85 12.89 -1.47
CA MET A 56 2.76 12.28 -2.23
C MET A 56 2.94 10.77 -2.29
N SER A 57 1.84 10.05 -2.16
CA SER A 57 1.76 8.61 -2.37
C SER A 57 0.61 8.26 -3.32
N LEU A 58 0.69 7.08 -3.92
CA LEU A 58 -0.33 6.58 -4.84
C LEU A 58 -0.50 5.08 -4.62
N THR A 59 -1.73 4.69 -4.30
CA THR A 59 -2.13 3.28 -4.17
C THR A 59 -2.75 2.80 -5.48
N THR A 60 -2.22 1.72 -6.04
CA THR A 60 -2.70 1.18 -7.32
C THR A 60 -2.79 -0.34 -7.32
N ASN A 61 -3.76 -0.88 -8.05
CA ASN A 61 -3.85 -2.30 -8.34
C ASN A 61 -2.83 -2.80 -9.38
N GLY A 62 -2.02 -1.91 -9.94
CA GLY A 62 -0.95 -2.25 -10.89
C GLY A 62 -1.39 -2.57 -12.31
N MET A 63 -2.69 -2.73 -12.58
CA MET A 63 -3.20 -3.11 -13.90
C MET A 63 -2.86 -2.13 -15.01
N LEU A 64 -2.84 -0.84 -14.68
CA LEU A 64 -2.60 0.26 -15.61
C LEU A 64 -1.20 0.86 -15.52
N LEU A 65 -0.32 0.27 -14.70
CA LEU A 65 1.08 0.68 -14.66
C LEU A 65 1.76 0.32 -15.99
N ASP A 66 2.40 1.31 -16.57
CA ASP A 66 3.23 1.21 -17.76
C ASP A 66 4.55 2.00 -17.59
N LYS A 67 5.42 1.93 -18.58
CA LYS A 67 6.74 2.56 -18.53
C LYS A 67 6.68 4.07 -18.32
N GLU A 68 5.71 4.73 -18.96
CA GLU A 68 5.57 6.19 -18.89
C GLU A 68 5.10 6.63 -17.50
N LYS A 69 4.11 5.92 -16.95
CA LYS A 69 3.61 6.19 -15.59
C LYS A 69 4.67 5.91 -14.53
N VAL A 70 5.37 4.77 -14.63
CA VAL A 70 6.46 4.45 -13.69
C VAL A 70 7.53 5.55 -13.72
N LYS A 71 7.96 5.97 -14.91
CA LYS A 71 8.91 7.08 -15.06
C LYS A 71 8.38 8.37 -14.42
N TYR A 72 7.17 8.77 -14.74
CA TYR A 72 6.56 9.99 -14.20
C TYR A 72 6.47 9.98 -12.67
N LEU A 73 6.00 8.87 -12.09
CA LEU A 73 5.86 8.70 -10.64
C LEU A 73 7.23 8.76 -9.94
N THR A 74 8.25 8.16 -10.55
CA THR A 74 9.63 8.20 -10.06
C THR A 74 10.21 9.61 -10.14
N ASP A 75 10.12 10.27 -11.28
CA ASP A 75 10.65 11.62 -11.50
C ASP A 75 10.00 12.67 -10.58
N ASN A 76 8.77 12.43 -10.14
CA ASN A 76 8.03 13.31 -9.22
C ASN A 76 8.09 12.91 -7.75
N HIS A 77 8.93 11.90 -7.40
CA HIS A 77 9.10 11.41 -6.03
C HIS A 77 7.77 11.01 -5.37
N ILE A 78 6.93 10.27 -6.09
CA ILE A 78 5.65 9.77 -5.57
C ILE A 78 5.87 8.36 -5.03
N SER A 79 5.68 8.15 -3.74
CA SER A 79 5.75 6.82 -3.10
C SER A 79 4.63 5.92 -3.61
N LEU A 80 4.90 4.62 -3.77
CA LEU A 80 3.89 3.69 -4.30
C LEU A 80 3.47 2.64 -3.28
N ILE A 81 2.17 2.43 -3.21
CA ILE A 81 1.56 1.29 -2.55
C ILE A 81 0.98 0.39 -3.65
N LEU A 82 1.59 -0.79 -3.81
CA LEU A 82 1.29 -1.72 -4.89
C LEU A 82 0.42 -2.86 -4.36
N SER A 83 -0.81 -2.98 -4.84
CA SER A 83 -1.74 -3.99 -4.34
C SER A 83 -1.47 -5.37 -4.92
N LEU A 84 -1.12 -6.33 -4.05
CA LEU A 84 -0.90 -7.73 -4.39
C LEU A 84 -1.20 -8.60 -3.16
N ASP A 85 -2.09 -9.58 -3.27
CA ASP A 85 -2.54 -10.36 -2.10
C ASP A 85 -1.72 -11.65 -1.86
N GLY A 86 -0.51 -11.76 -2.43
CA GLY A 86 0.36 -12.93 -2.30
C GLY A 86 0.19 -13.92 -3.43
N ARG A 87 0.02 -15.19 -3.10
CA ARG A 87 -0.09 -16.29 -4.07
C ARG A 87 -1.15 -16.05 -5.13
N LYS A 88 -0.88 -16.50 -6.34
CA LYS A 88 -1.72 -16.27 -7.53
C LYS A 88 -3.18 -16.64 -7.30
N GLU A 89 -3.44 -17.82 -6.73
CA GLU A 89 -4.81 -18.33 -6.51
C GLU A 89 -5.59 -17.40 -5.57
N MET A 90 -4.93 -16.90 -4.51
CA MET A 90 -5.53 -15.99 -3.55
C MET A 90 -5.81 -14.64 -4.19
N HIS A 91 -4.81 -14.09 -4.88
CA HIS A 91 -4.96 -12.83 -5.58
C HIS A 91 -6.08 -12.87 -6.63
N ASP A 92 -6.07 -13.85 -7.52
CA ASP A 92 -7.04 -13.96 -8.60
C ASP A 92 -8.47 -14.21 -8.10
N SER A 93 -8.63 -14.89 -6.95
CA SER A 93 -9.94 -15.10 -6.32
C SER A 93 -10.55 -13.82 -5.76
N MET A 94 -9.73 -12.92 -5.22
CA MET A 94 -10.18 -11.70 -4.55
C MET A 94 -10.16 -10.47 -5.46
N ARG A 95 -9.33 -10.51 -6.51
CA ARG A 95 -9.16 -9.40 -7.48
C ARG A 95 -9.33 -9.86 -8.93
N PRO A 96 -10.50 -10.42 -9.27
CA PRO A 96 -10.76 -10.81 -10.65
C PRO A 96 -10.82 -9.58 -11.57
N GLY A 97 -10.47 -9.77 -12.83
CA GLY A 97 -10.69 -8.80 -13.88
C GLY A 97 -12.15 -8.64 -14.26
N VAL A 98 -12.43 -7.70 -15.17
CA VAL A 98 -13.81 -7.36 -15.60
C VAL A 98 -14.57 -8.57 -16.13
N ASN A 99 -13.89 -9.52 -16.78
CA ASN A 99 -14.47 -10.73 -17.32
C ASN A 99 -14.29 -11.96 -16.39
N ASN A 100 -14.05 -11.72 -15.10
CA ASN A 100 -13.74 -12.76 -14.13
C ASN A 100 -12.46 -13.56 -14.47
N GLU A 101 -11.55 -12.96 -15.20
CA GLU A 101 -10.23 -13.50 -15.53
C GLU A 101 -9.23 -13.20 -14.42
N GLY A 102 -8.17 -14.02 -14.29
CA GLY A 102 -7.07 -13.75 -13.36
C GLY A 102 -6.29 -12.48 -13.75
N THR A 103 -5.92 -11.69 -12.76
CA THR A 103 -5.17 -10.44 -12.96
C THR A 103 -3.71 -10.54 -12.54
N TYR A 104 -3.35 -11.57 -11.77
CA TYR A 104 -2.04 -11.76 -11.15
C TYR A 104 -0.87 -11.65 -12.14
N ASP A 105 -0.88 -12.42 -13.23
CA ASP A 105 0.27 -12.48 -14.15
C ASP A 105 0.56 -11.13 -14.80
N ARG A 106 -0.49 -10.38 -15.12
CA ARG A 106 -0.36 -9.04 -15.68
C ARG A 106 0.18 -8.05 -14.65
N ILE A 107 -0.39 -8.07 -13.45
CA ILE A 107 0.01 -7.20 -12.35
C ILE A 107 1.45 -7.51 -11.95
N MET A 108 1.81 -8.77 -11.74
CA MET A 108 3.16 -9.19 -11.37
C MET A 108 4.21 -8.64 -12.34
N LYS A 109 3.97 -8.76 -13.65
CA LYS A 109 4.87 -8.21 -14.68
C LYS A 109 5.04 -6.70 -14.56
N ASN A 110 3.95 -5.97 -14.31
CA ASN A 110 3.98 -4.52 -14.18
C ASN A 110 4.69 -4.08 -12.88
N LEU A 111 4.43 -4.78 -11.77
CA LEU A 111 5.07 -4.50 -10.49
C LEU A 111 6.56 -4.76 -10.54
N GLN A 112 6.99 -5.90 -11.08
CA GLN A 112 8.42 -6.22 -11.25
C GLN A 112 9.13 -5.19 -12.14
N TYR A 113 8.49 -4.73 -13.22
CA TYR A 113 9.02 -3.63 -14.02
C TYR A 113 9.13 -2.34 -13.17
N CYS A 114 8.09 -2.02 -12.42
CA CYS A 114 8.04 -0.83 -11.58
C CYS A 114 9.19 -0.79 -10.59
N ILE A 115 9.35 -1.82 -9.74
CA ILE A 115 10.39 -1.83 -8.71
C ILE A 115 11.80 -1.75 -9.30
N LYS A 116 12.03 -2.41 -10.43
CA LYS A 116 13.33 -2.37 -11.12
C LYS A 116 13.71 -0.96 -11.60
N HIS A 117 12.73 -0.09 -11.87
CA HIS A 117 12.96 1.22 -12.47
C HIS A 117 12.60 2.39 -11.53
N ARG A 118 12.43 2.11 -10.22
CA ARG A 118 12.12 3.14 -9.22
C ARG A 118 13.33 3.97 -8.77
N ASN A 119 14.56 3.55 -9.10
CA ASN A 119 15.79 4.28 -8.74
C ASN A 119 15.91 4.61 -7.24
N GLY A 120 15.45 3.70 -6.36
CA GLY A 120 15.47 3.88 -4.91
C GLY A 120 14.27 4.65 -4.32
N GLU A 121 13.33 5.09 -5.14
CA GLU A 121 12.09 5.72 -4.64
C GLU A 121 11.25 4.74 -3.83
N GLU A 122 10.61 5.25 -2.78
CA GLU A 122 9.84 4.45 -1.84
C GLU A 122 8.67 3.71 -2.50
N TYR A 123 8.54 2.45 -2.15
CA TYR A 123 7.37 1.64 -2.43
C TYR A 123 7.22 0.55 -1.38
N TYR A 124 6.01 0.02 -1.25
CA TYR A 124 5.79 -1.29 -0.64
C TYR A 124 4.62 -2.01 -1.32
N VAL A 125 4.64 -3.33 -1.19
CA VAL A 125 3.55 -4.20 -1.68
C VAL A 125 2.59 -4.44 -0.54
N ARG A 126 1.31 -4.18 -0.78
CA ARG A 126 0.25 -4.34 0.21
C ARG A 126 -0.74 -5.40 -0.23
N GLY A 127 -0.83 -6.47 0.54
CA GLY A 127 -1.83 -7.51 0.40
C GLY A 127 -2.93 -7.41 1.44
N THR A 128 -4.01 -8.13 1.17
CA THR A 128 -5.12 -8.30 2.10
C THR A 128 -5.34 -9.79 2.32
N PHE A 129 -5.34 -10.23 3.58
CA PHE A 129 -5.72 -11.60 3.91
C PHE A 129 -7.18 -11.67 4.35
N THR A 130 -7.79 -12.80 4.06
CA THR A 130 -9.18 -13.09 4.32
C THR A 130 -9.30 -14.37 5.15
N ARG A 131 -10.51 -14.77 5.48
CA ARG A 131 -10.76 -16.09 6.08
C ARG A 131 -10.25 -17.25 5.21
N GLN A 132 -10.14 -17.05 3.89
CA GLN A 132 -9.73 -18.09 2.94
C GLN A 132 -8.21 -18.33 2.91
N ASN A 133 -7.40 -17.33 3.35
CA ASN A 133 -5.95 -17.40 3.42
C ASN A 133 -5.40 -16.94 4.77
N LEU A 134 -5.90 -17.52 5.85
CA LEU A 134 -5.37 -17.25 7.19
C LEU A 134 -3.93 -17.73 7.40
N ASP A 135 -3.34 -18.44 6.44
CA ASP A 135 -1.93 -18.81 6.33
C ASP A 135 -1.09 -17.74 5.60
N PHE A 136 -1.39 -16.48 5.85
CA PHE A 136 -0.85 -15.32 5.13
C PHE A 136 0.68 -15.15 5.23
N THR A 137 1.37 -15.81 6.16
CA THR A 137 2.83 -15.89 6.14
C THR A 137 3.33 -16.46 4.81
N THR A 138 2.63 -17.46 4.25
CA THR A 138 2.97 -18.05 2.96
C THR A 138 2.81 -17.05 1.82
N ASP A 139 1.83 -16.15 1.91
CA ASP A 139 1.62 -15.08 0.94
C ASP A 139 2.74 -14.02 1.04
N VAL A 140 3.19 -13.71 2.26
CA VAL A 140 4.36 -12.85 2.49
C VAL A 140 5.64 -13.49 1.91
N GLU A 141 5.84 -14.79 2.17
CA GLU A 141 6.99 -15.53 1.61
C GLU A 141 6.97 -15.52 0.07
N ASP A 142 5.80 -15.69 -0.53
CA ASP A 142 5.63 -15.63 -1.99
C ASP A 142 6.04 -14.26 -2.55
N MET A 143 5.57 -13.17 -1.93
CA MET A 143 5.95 -11.81 -2.32
C MET A 143 7.47 -11.61 -2.23
N LEU A 144 8.11 -12.07 -1.15
CA LEU A 144 9.57 -11.96 -0.97
C LEU A 144 10.34 -12.77 -2.03
N ASN A 145 9.86 -13.96 -2.37
CA ASN A 145 10.45 -14.80 -3.42
C ASN A 145 10.33 -14.17 -4.82
N HIS A 146 9.36 -13.32 -5.03
CA HIS A 146 9.21 -12.52 -6.25
C HIS A 146 10.00 -11.21 -6.24
N GLY A 147 10.80 -10.97 -5.19
CA GLY A 147 11.71 -9.83 -5.11
C GLY A 147 11.08 -8.55 -4.56
N PHE A 148 10.04 -8.66 -3.73
CA PHE A 148 9.40 -7.52 -3.04
C PHE A 148 9.86 -7.46 -1.57
N PRO A 149 10.97 -6.77 -1.24
CA PRO A 149 11.51 -6.76 0.12
C PRO A 149 10.75 -5.86 1.10
N ALA A 150 9.76 -5.11 0.63
CA ALA A 150 8.93 -4.24 1.46
C ALA A 150 7.47 -4.62 1.29
N VAL A 151 6.88 -5.21 2.31
CA VAL A 151 5.54 -5.80 2.26
C VAL A 151 4.68 -5.40 3.46
N SER A 152 3.37 -5.42 3.25
CA SER A 152 2.34 -5.32 4.27
C SER A 152 1.23 -6.33 3.97
N MET A 153 0.62 -6.89 5.00
CA MET A 153 -0.50 -7.82 4.86
C MET A 153 -1.57 -7.43 5.88
N GLU A 154 -2.71 -6.92 5.38
CA GLU A 154 -3.78 -6.36 6.19
C GLU A 154 -4.95 -7.35 6.31
N PRO A 155 -5.64 -7.43 7.44
CA PRO A 155 -6.90 -8.17 7.50
C PRO A 155 -7.97 -7.50 6.63
N VAL A 156 -8.79 -8.31 5.95
CA VAL A 156 -9.95 -7.78 5.24
C VAL A 156 -10.93 -7.14 6.21
N VAL A 157 -11.46 -5.99 5.80
CA VAL A 157 -12.58 -5.32 6.46
C VAL A 157 -13.75 -5.30 5.50
N GLY A 158 -14.89 -5.82 5.92
CA GLY A 158 -16.06 -5.92 5.05
C GLY A 158 -17.31 -6.31 5.83
N ASP A 159 -18.35 -6.71 5.13
CA ASP A 159 -19.60 -7.18 5.72
C ASP A 159 -19.38 -8.51 6.44
N ASP A 160 -19.79 -8.58 7.71
CA ASP A 160 -19.63 -9.78 8.53
C ASP A 160 -20.34 -11.02 7.97
N THR A 161 -21.27 -10.86 7.04
CA THR A 161 -21.99 -11.98 6.38
C THR A 161 -21.24 -12.56 5.18
N ALA A 162 -20.22 -11.88 4.68
CA ALA A 162 -19.46 -12.34 3.52
C ALA A 162 -18.59 -13.56 3.86
N ASP A 163 -18.46 -14.48 2.91
CA ASP A 163 -17.72 -15.74 3.09
C ASP A 163 -16.20 -15.52 3.31
N TYR A 164 -15.67 -14.42 2.84
CA TYR A 164 -14.27 -14.04 3.02
C TYR A 164 -14.00 -13.35 4.34
N SER A 165 -15.03 -12.89 5.07
CA SER A 165 -14.87 -12.12 6.30
C SER A 165 -14.31 -12.96 7.44
N ILE A 166 -13.33 -12.40 8.13
CA ILE A 166 -12.70 -13.01 9.32
C ILE A 166 -13.71 -12.98 10.46
N LYS A 167 -13.96 -14.14 11.06
CA LYS A 167 -14.89 -14.31 12.19
C LYS A 167 -14.12 -14.32 13.52
N GLU A 168 -14.82 -14.09 14.61
CA GLU A 168 -14.24 -14.18 15.94
C GLU A 168 -13.61 -15.56 16.21
N SER A 169 -14.22 -16.63 15.71
CA SER A 169 -13.68 -17.98 15.76
C SER A 169 -12.34 -18.18 15.05
N ASP A 170 -11.98 -17.30 14.12
CA ASP A 170 -10.73 -17.37 13.36
C ASP A 170 -9.58 -16.66 14.09
N LEU A 171 -9.87 -15.80 15.08
CA LEU A 171 -8.86 -14.98 15.77
C LEU A 171 -7.73 -15.79 16.43
N PRO A 172 -7.96 -16.96 17.05
CA PRO A 172 -6.84 -17.77 17.55
C PRO A 172 -5.85 -18.13 16.42
N ARG A 173 -6.35 -18.56 15.26
CA ARG A 173 -5.53 -18.90 14.11
C ARG A 173 -4.80 -17.68 13.52
N VAL A 174 -5.45 -16.52 13.49
CA VAL A 174 -4.81 -15.26 13.08
C VAL A 174 -3.63 -14.91 14.00
N LYS A 175 -3.79 -15.08 15.33
CA LYS A 175 -2.71 -14.84 16.30
C LYS A 175 -1.54 -15.80 16.08
N ASP A 176 -1.83 -17.10 15.94
CA ASP A 176 -0.81 -18.11 15.68
C ASP A 176 -0.05 -17.82 14.39
N GLU A 177 -0.73 -17.32 13.36
CA GLU A 177 -0.09 -16.97 12.09
C GLU A 177 0.78 -15.71 12.21
N TYR A 178 0.39 -14.70 13.00
CA TYR A 178 1.26 -13.57 13.32
C TYR A 178 2.50 -14.00 14.12
N ASP A 179 2.37 -14.95 15.05
CA ASP A 179 3.51 -15.52 15.77
C ASP A 179 4.46 -16.27 14.83
N LYS A 180 3.92 -17.00 13.86
CA LYS A 180 4.70 -17.65 12.80
C LYS A 180 5.43 -16.64 11.94
N LEU A 181 4.73 -15.60 11.49
CA LEU A 181 5.33 -14.51 10.69
C LEU A 181 6.43 -13.79 11.47
N ALA A 182 6.24 -13.53 12.77
CA ALA A 182 7.26 -12.90 13.61
C ALA A 182 8.52 -13.76 13.72
N LYS A 183 8.36 -15.08 13.93
CA LYS A 183 9.49 -16.03 13.92
C LYS A 183 10.20 -16.06 12.57
N PHE A 184 9.45 -16.05 11.48
CA PHE A 184 10.00 -15.97 10.13
C PHE A 184 10.77 -14.66 9.91
N PHE A 185 10.23 -13.54 10.35
CA PHE A 185 10.87 -12.21 10.27
C PHE A 185 12.23 -12.22 11.00
N ILE A 186 12.25 -12.69 12.27
CA ILE A 186 13.48 -12.77 13.08
C ILE A 186 14.51 -13.68 12.40
N LYS A 187 14.09 -14.85 11.93
CA LYS A 187 14.98 -15.79 11.23
C LYS A 187 15.63 -15.16 9.99
N ARG A 188 14.86 -14.40 9.21
CA ARG A 188 15.38 -13.69 8.03
C ARG A 188 16.42 -12.63 8.39
N GLU A 189 16.22 -11.91 9.51
CA GLU A 189 17.21 -10.97 10.05
C GLU A 189 18.51 -11.68 10.46
N GLU A 190 18.40 -12.81 11.19
CA GLU A 190 19.54 -13.60 11.64
C GLU A 190 20.35 -14.20 10.46
N GLU A 191 19.68 -14.56 9.38
CA GLU A 191 20.28 -15.08 8.14
C GLU A 191 20.90 -13.98 7.25
N GLY A 192 20.82 -12.69 7.65
CA GLY A 192 21.35 -11.57 6.87
C GLY A 192 20.54 -11.26 5.61
N ASN A 193 19.28 -11.68 5.56
CA ASN A 193 18.35 -11.45 4.46
C ASN A 193 17.06 -10.77 4.95
N PRO A 194 17.14 -9.56 5.55
CA PRO A 194 16.03 -8.86 6.14
C PRO A 194 15.00 -8.43 5.11
N PHE A 195 13.78 -8.18 5.58
CA PHE A 195 12.75 -7.54 4.79
C PHE A 195 11.96 -6.54 5.66
N PHE A 196 11.34 -5.58 5.02
CA PHE A 196 10.48 -4.64 5.71
C PHE A 196 9.05 -5.21 5.79
N PHE A 197 8.52 -5.36 7.01
CA PHE A 197 7.12 -5.69 7.23
C PHE A 197 6.45 -4.54 8.00
N PHE A 198 5.45 -3.93 7.38
CA PHE A 198 4.87 -2.67 7.85
C PHE A 198 4.39 -2.74 9.32
N HIS A 199 3.71 -3.82 9.72
CA HIS A 199 3.18 -3.96 11.08
C HIS A 199 4.26 -4.18 12.14
N PHE A 200 5.44 -4.67 11.77
CA PHE A 200 6.54 -4.89 12.72
C PHE A 200 7.49 -3.69 12.83
N ASN A 201 7.36 -2.73 11.91
CA ASN A 201 8.14 -1.50 11.94
C ASN A 201 7.47 -0.42 12.81
N MET A 202 7.28 -0.73 14.09
CA MET A 202 6.65 0.17 15.06
C MET A 202 7.71 0.93 15.87
N ASP A 203 7.51 2.25 16.02
CA ASP A 203 8.30 3.04 16.95
C ASP A 203 7.83 2.77 18.39
N LEU A 204 8.47 1.80 19.03
CA LEU A 204 8.15 1.41 20.40
C LEU A 204 8.52 2.48 21.43
N TRP A 205 9.43 3.41 21.09
CA TRP A 205 9.88 4.49 22.00
C TRP A 205 8.86 5.61 22.09
N ARG A 206 8.19 5.93 20.99
CA ARG A 206 7.16 7.00 20.96
C ARG A 206 5.77 6.48 21.33
N GLY A 207 5.62 5.18 21.46
CA GLY A 207 4.34 4.55 21.73
C GLY A 207 3.35 4.67 20.55
N PRO A 208 2.15 4.13 20.71
CA PRO A 208 1.15 4.19 19.66
C PRO A 208 0.62 5.59 19.44
N CYS A 209 0.37 5.94 18.20
CA CYS A 209 -0.21 7.23 17.81
C CYS A 209 -1.55 7.48 18.53
N LEU A 210 -1.57 8.42 19.47
CA LEU A 210 -2.78 8.79 20.22
C LEU A 210 -3.98 9.18 19.33
N PRO A 211 -3.81 9.97 18.25
CA PRO A 211 -4.92 10.27 17.34
C PRO A 211 -5.54 9.04 16.68
N LYS A 212 -4.74 8.04 16.31
CA LYS A 212 -5.24 6.77 15.76
C LYS A 212 -6.00 5.94 16.80
N ARG A 213 -5.62 6.01 18.08
CA ARG A 213 -6.35 5.36 19.18
C ARG A 213 -7.72 5.99 19.45
N LEU A 214 -7.82 7.31 19.34
CA LEU A 214 -9.01 8.04 19.76
C LEU A 214 -10.06 8.19 18.63
N ARG A 215 -9.64 8.12 17.36
CA ARG A 215 -10.51 8.45 16.22
C ARG A 215 -10.66 7.34 15.19
N GLY A 216 -9.97 6.24 15.37
CA GLY A 216 -9.83 5.22 14.33
C GLY A 216 -9.03 5.75 13.12
N CYS A 217 -8.69 4.84 12.22
CA CYS A 217 -8.23 5.23 10.90
C CYS A 217 -9.47 5.66 10.12
N GLY A 218 -9.64 6.94 9.84
CA GLY A 218 -10.80 7.48 9.11
C GLY A 218 -10.79 7.11 7.61
N ALA A 219 -10.48 5.85 7.29
CA ALA A 219 -10.58 5.32 5.95
C ALA A 219 -12.00 4.83 5.66
#